data_a797d8868b5870fc7bc2d21aeb92ec06
#
_entry.id   a797d8868b5870fc7bc2d21aeb92ec06
#
_cell.length_a   1.000
_cell.length_b   1.000
_cell.length_c   1.000
_cell.angle_alpha   90.00
_cell.angle_beta   90.00
_cell.angle_gamma   90.00
#
_symmetry.space_group_name_H-M   'P 1'
#
loop_
_entity.id
_entity.type
_entity.pdbx_description
1 polymer ?
#
loop_
_entity_poly.entity_id
_entity_poly.type
_entity_poly.pdbx_seq_one_letter_code
_entity_poly.pdbx_strand_id
1 'polypeptide(L)'
;MQDAIRVLAGECAVRYEANGQTERDLRGDVVVIVKPDDTVLVHDADGYQPAAWLTRAGVVRYTRDARGFRIDAADGDERLVVESATEHGDAHYPASPAGPPVGSCDCGGTLVRDGGRVVCVDCRDSYAIPRDAAVVDDECPDCGLPRIRVERGGEIVACLDRDCGPIADAVSDRFDGAWTCRCGAPLEIESERGLHAACPDCGARHRLPVGTVADDCDCGLPRFQTRDGRQCLDSDCREAA
;
A
#
# COMPACT_ATOMS: atom_id res chain seq x y z
N MET A 1 22.02 0.87 0.93
CA MET A 1 21.99 0.31 -0.45
C MET A 1 20.81 -0.65 -0.64
N GLN A 2 19.70 -0.38 0.04
CA GLN A 2 18.51 -1.27 0.02
C GLN A 2 17.54 -1.01 -1.15
N ASP A 3 17.77 0.06 -1.93
CA ASP A 3 16.85 0.46 -2.99
C ASP A 3 17.45 0.35 -4.40
N ALA A 4 18.35 -0.59 -4.60
CA ALA A 4 18.96 -0.84 -5.91
C ALA A 4 18.58 -2.22 -6.43
N ILE A 5 18.20 -2.28 -7.70
CA ILE A 5 18.08 -3.53 -8.44
C ILE A 5 19.48 -3.91 -8.91
N ARG A 6 19.90 -5.15 -8.64
CA ARG A 6 21.11 -5.71 -9.21
C ARG A 6 20.76 -6.50 -10.46
N VAL A 7 21.50 -6.25 -11.52
CA VAL A 7 21.38 -6.93 -12.81
C VAL A 7 22.70 -7.65 -13.11
N LEU A 8 22.62 -8.95 -13.29
CA LEU A 8 23.74 -9.81 -13.65
C LEU A 8 23.47 -10.45 -15.00
N ALA A 9 24.49 -10.59 -15.84
CA ALA A 9 24.36 -11.27 -17.11
C ALA A 9 25.50 -12.29 -17.29
N GLY A 10 25.21 -13.44 -17.88
CA GLY A 10 26.22 -14.45 -18.13
C GLY A 10 25.66 -15.72 -18.74
N GLU A 11 26.59 -16.59 -19.17
CA GLU A 11 26.26 -17.97 -19.44
C GLU A 11 26.09 -18.69 -18.11
N CYS A 12 24.85 -19.12 -17.81
CA CYS A 12 24.49 -19.69 -16.51
C CYS A 12 23.83 -21.06 -16.63
N ALA A 13 24.05 -21.87 -15.59
CA ALA A 13 23.17 -22.97 -15.23
C ALA A 13 22.15 -22.44 -14.20
N VAL A 14 20.87 -22.70 -14.43
CA VAL A 14 19.76 -22.27 -13.58
C VAL A 14 18.96 -23.47 -13.14
N ARG A 15 18.80 -23.66 -11.82
CA ARG A 15 18.00 -24.72 -11.25
C ARG A 15 16.97 -24.14 -10.29
N TYR A 16 15.71 -24.49 -10.53
CA TYR A 16 14.62 -24.19 -9.62
C TYR A 16 14.02 -25.50 -9.10
N GLU A 17 13.91 -25.60 -7.80
CA GLU A 17 13.38 -26.73 -7.07
C GLU A 17 12.19 -26.28 -6.22
N ALA A 18 11.13 -27.08 -6.19
CA ALA A 18 9.98 -26.89 -5.33
C ALA A 18 9.53 -28.25 -4.77
N ASN A 19 9.16 -28.32 -3.48
CA ASN A 19 8.73 -29.54 -2.81
C ASN A 19 9.70 -30.72 -2.99
N GLY A 20 11.00 -30.45 -3.03
CA GLY A 20 12.05 -31.46 -3.21
C GLY A 20 12.18 -32.03 -4.62
N GLN A 21 11.52 -31.41 -5.62
CA GLN A 21 11.59 -31.80 -7.03
C GLN A 21 12.17 -30.67 -7.87
N THR A 22 12.95 -31.05 -8.89
CA THR A 22 13.48 -30.08 -9.86
C THR A 22 12.38 -29.74 -10.89
N GLU A 23 11.90 -28.50 -10.83
CA GLU A 23 10.86 -27.97 -11.75
C GLU A 23 11.49 -27.33 -12.99
N ARG A 24 12.70 -26.76 -12.87
CA ARG A 24 13.47 -26.15 -13.94
C ARG A 24 14.93 -26.53 -13.84
N ASP A 25 15.52 -26.90 -14.97
CA ASP A 25 16.98 -27.09 -15.14
C ASP A 25 17.35 -26.55 -16.51
N LEU A 26 17.93 -25.33 -16.53
CA LEU A 26 18.15 -24.54 -17.74
C LEU A 26 19.63 -24.18 -17.87
N ARG A 27 20.10 -23.99 -19.10
CA ARG A 27 21.44 -23.50 -19.38
C ARG A 27 21.45 -22.58 -20.60
N GLY A 28 22.14 -21.45 -20.49
CA GLY A 28 22.29 -20.49 -21.57
C GLY A 28 22.72 -19.11 -21.10
N ASP A 29 22.78 -18.19 -22.03
CA ASP A 29 23.00 -16.78 -21.73
C ASP A 29 21.71 -16.18 -21.17
N VAL A 30 21.78 -15.72 -19.91
CA VAL A 30 20.61 -15.17 -19.20
C VAL A 30 20.95 -13.86 -18.52
N VAL A 31 19.89 -13.09 -18.24
CA VAL A 31 19.92 -11.91 -17.39
C VAL A 31 19.21 -12.26 -16.07
N VAL A 32 19.91 -12.04 -14.95
CA VAL A 32 19.38 -12.25 -13.63
C VAL A 32 19.15 -10.90 -12.96
N ILE A 33 17.93 -10.70 -12.46
CA ILE A 33 17.52 -9.48 -11.75
C ILE A 33 17.26 -9.83 -10.29
N VAL A 34 17.99 -9.20 -9.39
CA VAL A 34 17.76 -9.29 -7.94
C VAL A 34 17.18 -7.95 -7.47
N LYS A 35 15.96 -7.99 -6.95
CA LYS A 35 15.25 -6.81 -6.46
C LYS A 35 15.50 -6.54 -4.99
N PRO A 36 15.22 -5.32 -4.49
CA PRO A 36 15.37 -4.97 -3.07
C PRO A 36 14.48 -5.77 -2.11
N ASP A 37 13.41 -6.40 -2.62
CA ASP A 37 12.51 -7.27 -1.84
C ASP A 37 12.90 -8.76 -1.89
N ASP A 38 14.17 -9.03 -2.25
CA ASP A 38 14.72 -10.39 -2.40
C ASP A 38 14.02 -11.24 -3.49
N THR A 39 13.30 -10.60 -4.42
CA THR A 39 12.80 -11.28 -5.61
C THR A 39 13.94 -11.49 -6.61
N VAL A 40 14.12 -12.73 -7.06
CA VAL A 40 15.10 -13.12 -8.08
C VAL A 40 14.35 -13.54 -9.34
N LEU A 41 14.66 -12.91 -10.47
CA LEU A 41 14.10 -13.21 -11.80
C LEU A 41 15.23 -13.60 -12.74
N VAL A 42 15.01 -14.64 -13.55
CA VAL A 42 15.94 -15.08 -14.59
C VAL A 42 15.25 -14.97 -15.94
N HIS A 43 15.80 -14.15 -16.84
CA HIS A 43 15.30 -13.98 -18.20
C HIS A 43 16.28 -14.56 -19.21
N ASP A 44 15.75 -15.33 -20.16
CA ASP A 44 16.43 -15.74 -21.37
C ASP A 44 16.06 -14.83 -22.57
N ALA A 45 16.35 -15.26 -23.79
CA ALA A 45 16.05 -14.49 -24.99
C ALA A 45 14.56 -14.58 -25.43
N ASP A 46 13.80 -15.51 -24.87
CA ASP A 46 12.47 -15.84 -25.33
C ASP A 46 11.37 -15.38 -24.36
N GLY A 47 10.27 -14.86 -24.92
CA GLY A 47 9.07 -14.52 -24.17
C GLY A 47 9.17 -13.26 -23.32
N TYR A 48 8.05 -12.93 -22.65
CA TYR A 48 7.93 -11.77 -21.78
C TYR A 48 8.00 -12.13 -20.27
N GLN A 49 7.87 -13.41 -19.95
CA GLN A 49 7.94 -13.91 -18.58
C GLN A 49 9.36 -14.39 -18.26
N PRO A 50 9.78 -14.30 -17.00
CA PRO A 50 11.03 -14.93 -16.58
C PRO A 50 11.01 -16.45 -16.87
N ALA A 51 12.14 -17.00 -17.30
CA ALA A 51 12.34 -18.44 -17.49
C ALA A 51 12.31 -19.18 -16.14
N ALA A 52 12.79 -18.52 -15.07
CA ALA A 52 12.69 -18.99 -13.68
C ALA A 52 12.63 -17.79 -12.73
N TRP A 53 11.96 -17.95 -11.59
CA TRP A 53 11.90 -16.88 -10.58
C TRP A 53 11.62 -17.44 -9.17
N LEU A 54 12.00 -16.67 -8.17
CA LEU A 54 11.57 -16.83 -6.78
C LEU A 54 11.24 -15.44 -6.22
N THR A 55 10.02 -15.27 -5.74
CA THR A 55 9.55 -13.96 -5.25
C THR A 55 9.74 -13.86 -3.75
N ARG A 56 10.32 -12.73 -3.28
CA ARG A 56 10.49 -12.42 -1.85
C ARG A 56 11.13 -13.57 -1.08
N ALA A 57 12.23 -14.10 -1.60
CA ALA A 57 12.95 -15.18 -0.97
C ALA A 57 13.31 -14.84 0.48
N GLY A 58 13.13 -15.80 1.38
CA GLY A 58 13.52 -15.62 2.78
C GLY A 58 15.03 -15.44 2.96
N VAL A 59 15.82 -15.96 2.02
CA VAL A 59 17.28 -15.79 1.96
C VAL A 59 17.76 -15.70 0.52
N VAL A 60 18.57 -14.69 0.22
CA VAL A 60 19.33 -14.59 -1.03
C VAL A 60 20.83 -14.50 -0.69
N ARG A 61 21.61 -15.46 -1.15
CA ARG A 61 23.06 -15.46 -1.02
C ARG A 61 23.71 -15.22 -2.37
N TYR A 62 24.60 -14.25 -2.42
CA TYR A 62 25.44 -13.96 -3.57
C TYR A 62 26.89 -14.31 -3.24
N THR A 63 27.52 -15.07 -4.09
CA THR A 63 28.98 -15.35 -4.04
C THR A 63 29.60 -15.13 -5.41
N ARG A 64 30.86 -14.71 -5.43
CA ARG A 64 31.64 -14.49 -6.66
C ARG A 64 33.03 -15.06 -6.47
N ASP A 65 33.51 -15.75 -7.48
CA ASP A 65 34.88 -16.26 -7.55
C ASP A 65 35.52 -15.97 -8.93
N ALA A 66 36.66 -16.60 -9.21
CA ALA A 66 37.36 -16.42 -10.48
C ALA A 66 36.61 -17.00 -11.71
N ARG A 67 35.57 -17.80 -11.50
CA ARG A 67 34.75 -18.42 -12.56
C ARG A 67 33.52 -17.61 -12.89
N GLY A 68 33.06 -16.77 -11.94
CA GLY A 68 31.88 -15.94 -12.11
C GLY A 68 31.08 -15.79 -10.82
N PHE A 69 29.76 -15.68 -10.95
CA PHE A 69 28.88 -15.48 -9.80
C PHE A 69 27.97 -16.70 -9.54
N ARG A 70 27.51 -16.80 -8.30
CA ARG A 70 26.44 -17.72 -7.88
C ARG A 70 25.42 -16.98 -7.03
N ILE A 71 24.15 -17.17 -7.36
CA ILE A 71 23.00 -16.76 -6.55
C ILE A 71 22.33 -18.02 -6.04
N ASP A 72 22.02 -18.02 -4.74
CA ASP A 72 21.30 -19.10 -4.07
C ASP A 72 20.17 -18.45 -3.27
N ALA A 73 18.95 -18.49 -3.81
CA ALA A 73 17.75 -17.94 -3.21
C ALA A 73 16.85 -19.08 -2.71
N ALA A 74 16.31 -18.93 -1.50
CA ALA A 74 15.45 -19.95 -0.90
C ALA A 74 14.31 -19.32 -0.09
N ASP A 75 13.14 -19.97 -0.15
CA ASP A 75 11.98 -19.68 0.71
C ASP A 75 11.20 -20.98 0.98
N GLY A 76 11.16 -21.42 2.25
CA GLY A 76 10.55 -22.70 2.60
C GLY A 76 11.12 -23.86 1.81
N ASP A 77 10.26 -24.53 1.03
CA ASP A 77 10.62 -25.70 0.19
C ASP A 77 11.02 -25.31 -1.25
N GLU A 78 11.07 -24.01 -1.55
CA GLU A 78 11.47 -23.49 -2.85
C GLU A 78 12.92 -23.01 -2.84
N ARG A 79 13.65 -23.30 -3.92
CA ARG A 79 15.05 -22.90 -4.08
C ARG A 79 15.35 -22.58 -5.54
N LEU A 80 15.95 -21.42 -5.78
CA LEU A 80 16.47 -21.02 -7.08
C LEU A 80 17.99 -20.83 -6.99
N VAL A 81 18.72 -21.60 -7.78
CA VAL A 81 20.18 -21.50 -7.89
C VAL A 81 20.54 -21.07 -9.30
N VAL A 82 21.31 -20.00 -9.39
CA VAL A 82 21.92 -19.53 -10.67
C VAL A 82 23.43 -19.54 -10.50
N GLU A 83 24.13 -20.22 -11.39
CA GLU A 83 25.58 -20.37 -11.36
C GLU A 83 26.17 -20.02 -12.73
N SER A 84 26.95 -18.97 -12.81
CA SER A 84 27.56 -18.54 -14.07
C SER A 84 28.81 -19.33 -14.38
N ALA A 85 28.96 -19.75 -15.63
CA ALA A 85 30.21 -20.25 -16.19
C ALA A 85 31.05 -19.11 -16.77
N THR A 86 30.39 -18.08 -17.33
CA THR A 86 31.01 -16.88 -17.88
C THR A 86 30.15 -15.69 -17.47
N GLU A 87 30.74 -14.66 -16.84
CA GLU A 87 30.05 -13.43 -16.50
C GLU A 87 30.22 -12.41 -17.63
N HIS A 88 29.12 -11.81 -18.07
CA HIS A 88 29.07 -10.77 -19.10
C HIS A 88 28.86 -9.36 -18.50
N GLY A 89 28.26 -9.27 -17.31
CA GLY A 89 28.02 -8.00 -16.64
C GLY A 89 27.44 -8.14 -15.24
N ASP A 90 27.71 -7.12 -14.42
CA ASP A 90 27.18 -6.93 -13.07
C ASP A 90 26.98 -5.43 -12.84
N ALA A 91 25.75 -5.02 -12.64
CA ALA A 91 25.41 -3.62 -12.47
C ALA A 91 24.32 -3.43 -11.41
N HIS A 92 24.33 -2.26 -10.76
CA HIS A 92 23.33 -1.85 -9.79
C HIS A 92 22.63 -0.59 -10.27
N TYR A 93 21.32 -0.60 -10.24
CA TYR A 93 20.49 0.52 -10.66
C TYR A 93 19.58 0.94 -9.51
N PRO A 94 19.53 2.25 -9.17
CA PRO A 94 18.56 2.73 -8.20
C PRO A 94 17.14 2.40 -8.69
N ALA A 95 16.30 1.97 -7.78
CA ALA A 95 14.91 1.66 -8.07
C ALA A 95 14.00 2.34 -7.06
N SER A 96 12.83 2.75 -7.52
CA SER A 96 11.77 3.33 -6.69
C SER A 96 10.44 2.63 -6.95
N PRO A 97 9.45 2.76 -6.06
CA PRO A 97 8.07 2.53 -6.43
C PRO A 97 7.72 3.34 -7.68
N ALA A 98 6.94 2.76 -8.56
CA ALA A 98 6.41 3.42 -9.74
C ALA A 98 4.89 3.39 -9.67
N GLY A 99 4.25 4.49 -9.98
CA GLY A 99 2.81 4.62 -9.95
C GLY A 99 2.35 5.91 -10.63
N PRO A 100 1.03 6.14 -10.73
CA PRO A 100 0.51 7.39 -11.23
C PRO A 100 1.01 8.57 -10.39
N PRO A 101 1.52 9.66 -11.02
CA PRO A 101 1.92 10.86 -10.31
C PRO A 101 0.67 11.53 -9.70
N VAL A 102 0.81 12.02 -8.47
CA VAL A 102 -0.30 12.60 -7.70
C VAL A 102 0.04 13.95 -7.07
N GLY A 103 1.18 14.52 -7.37
CA GLY A 103 1.60 15.85 -6.90
C GLY A 103 3.08 15.94 -6.61
N SER A 104 3.47 16.98 -5.89
CA SER A 104 4.83 17.28 -5.51
C SER A 104 5.05 17.09 -4.01
N CYS A 105 6.27 16.71 -3.65
CA CYS A 105 6.74 16.58 -2.28
C CYS A 105 7.46 17.87 -1.85
N ASP A 106 7.55 18.14 -0.55
CA ASP A 106 8.30 19.27 0.02
C ASP A 106 9.76 19.28 -0.42
N CYS A 107 10.37 18.13 -0.72
CA CYS A 107 11.72 18.06 -1.26
C CYS A 107 11.82 18.48 -2.75
N GLY A 108 10.70 18.79 -3.41
CA GLY A 108 10.59 19.06 -4.84
C GLY A 108 10.47 17.82 -5.72
N GLY A 109 10.49 16.62 -5.14
CA GLY A 109 10.34 15.37 -5.86
C GLY A 109 8.89 15.03 -6.21
N THR A 110 8.70 14.10 -7.15
CA THR A 110 7.37 13.65 -7.57
C THR A 110 6.79 12.66 -6.58
N LEU A 111 5.54 12.88 -6.18
CA LEU A 111 4.73 11.93 -5.43
C LEU A 111 4.00 10.98 -6.37
N VAL A 112 4.10 9.68 -6.11
CA VAL A 112 3.41 8.63 -6.87
C VAL A 112 2.53 7.78 -5.95
N ARG A 113 1.39 7.32 -6.48
CA ARG A 113 0.53 6.39 -5.75
C ARG A 113 1.06 4.96 -5.89
N ASP A 114 1.35 4.31 -4.76
CA ASP A 114 1.77 2.91 -4.65
C ASP A 114 0.82 2.16 -3.71
N GLY A 115 -0.21 1.55 -4.28
CA GLY A 115 -1.24 0.84 -3.53
C GLY A 115 -1.98 1.72 -2.51
N GLY A 116 -1.83 1.39 -1.23
CA GLY A 116 -2.46 2.11 -0.11
C GLY A 116 -1.63 3.27 0.45
N ARG A 117 -0.67 3.76 -0.29
CA ARG A 117 0.20 4.87 0.11
C ARG A 117 0.56 5.76 -1.07
N VAL A 118 1.04 6.95 -0.75
CA VAL A 118 1.69 7.88 -1.67
C VAL A 118 3.15 7.97 -1.26
N VAL A 119 4.06 7.86 -2.21
CA VAL A 119 5.52 7.81 -1.96
C VAL A 119 6.23 8.83 -2.83
N CYS A 120 7.17 9.56 -2.25
CA CYS A 120 8.08 10.40 -3.02
C CYS A 120 9.14 9.54 -3.71
N VAL A 121 9.34 9.72 -5.03
CA VAL A 121 10.35 8.96 -5.77
C VAL A 121 11.77 9.37 -5.42
N ASP A 122 11.98 10.58 -4.87
CA ASP A 122 13.29 11.13 -4.57
C ASP A 122 13.69 10.92 -3.09
N CYS A 123 12.96 11.52 -2.14
CA CYS A 123 13.31 11.43 -0.71
C CYS A 123 12.77 10.15 -0.02
N ARG A 124 11.85 9.43 -0.65
CA ARG A 124 11.21 8.21 -0.13
C ARG A 124 10.22 8.42 1.01
N ASP A 125 9.85 9.64 1.33
CA ASP A 125 8.76 9.90 2.27
C ASP A 125 7.49 9.20 1.81
N SER A 126 6.78 8.62 2.76
CA SER A 126 5.64 7.75 2.48
C SER A 126 4.46 8.07 3.37
N TYR A 127 3.32 8.36 2.75
CA TYR A 127 2.06 8.73 3.39
C TYR A 127 1.04 7.61 3.19
N ALA A 128 0.62 6.98 4.27
CA ALA A 128 -0.43 5.96 4.22
C ALA A 128 -1.80 6.59 4.00
N ILE A 129 -2.54 6.12 3.03
CA ILE A 129 -3.88 6.61 2.72
C ILE A 129 -4.95 5.52 2.95
N PRO A 130 -6.18 5.88 3.36
CA PRO A 130 -7.28 4.93 3.42
C PRO A 130 -7.55 4.28 2.06
N ARG A 131 -8.08 3.05 2.05
CA ARG A 131 -8.38 2.31 0.80
C ARG A 131 -9.41 3.01 -0.08
N ASP A 132 -10.31 3.75 0.53
CA ASP A 132 -11.37 4.54 -0.12
C ASP A 132 -10.92 5.96 -0.48
N ALA A 133 -9.68 6.35 -0.15
CA ALA A 133 -9.18 7.68 -0.44
C ALA A 133 -8.83 7.86 -1.92
N ALA A 134 -9.19 9.01 -2.45
CA ALA A 134 -8.69 9.54 -3.71
C ALA A 134 -7.79 10.75 -3.43
N VAL A 135 -6.61 10.80 -4.05
CA VAL A 135 -5.80 12.02 -4.06
C VAL A 135 -6.49 12.99 -5.01
N VAL A 136 -6.68 14.23 -4.58
CA VAL A 136 -7.31 15.29 -5.38
C VAL A 136 -6.27 16.29 -5.88
N ASP A 137 -6.59 16.98 -6.97
CA ASP A 137 -5.75 18.03 -7.56
C ASP A 137 -5.95 19.34 -6.78
N ASP A 138 -5.57 19.31 -5.51
CA ASP A 138 -5.65 20.42 -4.56
C ASP A 138 -4.53 20.29 -3.54
N GLU A 139 -3.86 21.38 -3.22
CA GLU A 139 -2.73 21.42 -2.30
C GLU A 139 -3.18 21.86 -0.90
N CYS A 140 -2.55 21.30 0.11
CA CYS A 140 -2.75 21.74 1.48
C CYS A 140 -2.18 23.16 1.67
N PRO A 141 -2.97 24.13 2.17
CA PRO A 141 -2.51 25.51 2.34
C PRO A 141 -1.39 25.63 3.39
N ASP A 142 -1.27 24.65 4.30
CA ASP A 142 -0.32 24.70 5.41
C ASP A 142 1.03 24.08 5.05
N CYS A 143 1.04 22.97 4.29
CA CYS A 143 2.26 22.24 3.99
C CYS A 143 2.54 22.02 2.49
N GLY A 144 1.64 22.43 1.58
CA GLY A 144 1.83 22.30 0.12
C GLY A 144 1.65 20.89 -0.43
N LEU A 145 1.52 19.87 0.41
CA LEU A 145 1.28 18.49 -0.06
C LEU A 145 -0.12 18.34 -0.65
N PRO A 146 -0.34 17.37 -1.56
CA PRO A 146 -1.68 17.06 -2.07
C PRO A 146 -2.67 16.76 -0.95
N ARG A 147 -3.95 16.99 -1.23
CA ARG A 147 -5.04 16.59 -0.34
C ARG A 147 -5.66 15.28 -0.77
N ILE A 148 -6.31 14.62 0.15
CA ILE A 148 -7.07 13.38 -0.09
C ILE A 148 -8.54 13.60 0.20
N ARG A 149 -9.38 12.96 -0.59
CA ARG A 149 -10.83 12.91 -0.40
C ARG A 149 -11.22 11.54 0.12
N VAL A 150 -12.02 11.51 1.17
CA VAL A 150 -12.57 10.30 1.80
C VAL A 150 -14.05 10.50 2.09
N GLU A 151 -14.79 9.41 2.22
CA GLU A 151 -16.19 9.43 2.61
C GLU A 151 -16.33 9.03 4.09
N ARG A 152 -16.72 9.99 4.94
CA ARG A 152 -16.93 9.80 6.39
C ARG A 152 -18.12 10.64 6.84
N GLY A 153 -19.34 10.13 6.64
CA GLY A 153 -20.58 10.89 6.85
C GLY A 153 -20.94 11.81 5.69
N GLY A 154 -19.97 12.23 4.94
CA GLY A 154 -20.01 13.05 3.74
C GLY A 154 -18.67 12.99 3.05
N GLU A 155 -18.53 13.73 1.96
CA GLU A 155 -17.24 13.93 1.31
C GLU A 155 -16.37 14.85 2.18
N ILE A 156 -15.23 14.36 2.62
CA ILE A 156 -14.26 15.05 3.46
C ILE A 156 -12.96 15.18 2.67
N VAL A 157 -12.37 16.37 2.67
CA VAL A 157 -11.05 16.64 2.08
C VAL A 157 -10.09 16.99 3.22
N ALA A 158 -9.02 16.23 3.35
CA ALA A 158 -8.00 16.38 4.38
C ALA A 158 -6.60 16.41 3.75
N CYS A 159 -5.58 16.81 4.52
CA CYS A 159 -4.20 16.75 4.08
C CYS A 159 -3.76 15.29 3.85
N LEU A 160 -2.86 15.07 2.89
CA LEU A 160 -2.17 13.79 2.69
C LEU A 160 -1.34 13.41 3.93
N ASP A 161 -0.67 14.40 4.52
CA ASP A 161 0.04 14.25 5.78
C ASP A 161 -0.95 14.35 6.96
N ARG A 162 -1.04 13.24 7.72
CA ARG A 162 -1.93 13.14 8.87
C ARG A 162 -1.46 13.96 10.08
N ASP A 163 -0.17 14.30 10.13
CA ASP A 163 0.39 15.11 11.19
C ASP A 163 0.13 16.61 10.92
N CYS A 164 -0.03 16.99 9.66
CA CYS A 164 -0.43 18.33 9.26
C CYS A 164 -1.95 18.55 9.39
N GLY A 165 -2.76 17.62 8.89
CA GLY A 165 -4.23 17.73 8.91
C GLY A 165 -4.92 16.37 9.02
N PRO A 166 -5.15 15.88 10.25
CA PRO A 166 -5.79 14.58 10.46
C PRO A 166 -7.21 14.53 9.85
N ILE A 167 -7.56 13.40 9.27
CA ILE A 167 -8.93 13.16 8.78
C ILE A 167 -9.96 13.32 9.92
N ALA A 168 -9.56 12.93 11.13
CA ALA A 168 -10.43 13.03 12.32
C ALA A 168 -10.87 14.46 12.58
N ASP A 169 -9.96 15.42 12.52
CA ASP A 169 -10.26 16.82 12.77
C ASP A 169 -11.23 17.38 11.70
N ALA A 170 -10.98 17.07 10.43
CA ALA A 170 -11.87 17.47 9.35
C ALA A 170 -13.28 16.85 9.43
N VAL A 171 -13.40 15.64 10.00
CA VAL A 171 -14.69 14.99 10.28
C VAL A 171 -15.36 15.64 11.49
N SER A 172 -14.59 15.91 12.56
CA SER A 172 -15.08 16.57 13.77
C SER A 172 -15.62 17.96 13.45
N ASP A 173 -14.84 18.78 12.74
CA ASP A 173 -15.24 20.14 12.32
C ASP A 173 -16.58 20.18 11.56
N ARG A 174 -16.90 19.08 10.86
CA ARG A 174 -18.09 19.01 10.03
C ARG A 174 -19.29 18.40 10.73
N PHE A 175 -19.08 17.43 11.64
CA PHE A 175 -20.14 16.58 12.16
C PHE A 175 -20.29 16.59 13.69
N ASP A 176 -19.46 17.30 14.46
CA ASP A 176 -19.69 17.48 15.87
C ASP A 176 -21.02 18.18 16.11
N GLY A 177 -21.89 17.53 16.88
CA GLY A 177 -23.24 18.02 17.14
C GLY A 177 -24.23 17.94 15.95
N ALA A 178 -23.79 17.46 14.78
CA ALA A 178 -24.68 17.34 13.62
C ALA A 178 -25.73 16.24 13.76
N TRP A 179 -25.46 15.24 14.58
CA TRP A 179 -26.35 14.10 14.82
C TRP A 179 -26.78 14.05 16.28
N THR A 180 -28.00 13.58 16.51
CA THR A 180 -28.59 13.48 17.84
C THR A 180 -28.64 12.02 18.30
N CYS A 181 -28.13 11.76 19.51
CA CYS A 181 -28.23 10.45 20.15
C CYS A 181 -29.69 10.13 20.51
N ARG A 182 -30.01 8.84 20.66
CA ARG A 182 -31.34 8.40 21.14
C ARG A 182 -31.74 8.96 22.50
N CYS A 183 -30.77 9.41 23.32
CA CYS A 183 -31.07 10.06 24.60
C CYS A 183 -31.40 11.56 24.46
N GLY A 184 -31.27 12.12 23.25
CA GLY A 184 -31.54 13.53 22.93
C GLY A 184 -30.30 14.47 22.95
N ALA A 185 -29.13 13.98 23.38
CA ALA A 185 -27.91 14.76 23.36
C ALA A 185 -27.23 14.75 22.00
N PRO A 186 -26.46 15.79 21.64
CA PRO A 186 -25.66 15.78 20.41
C PRO A 186 -24.56 14.73 20.49
N LEU A 187 -24.21 14.14 19.32
CA LEU A 187 -23.07 13.24 19.19
C LEU A 187 -21.83 14.03 18.82
N GLU A 188 -20.70 13.66 19.42
CA GLU A 188 -19.37 14.19 19.15
C GLU A 188 -18.51 13.17 18.41
N ILE A 189 -17.56 13.63 17.58
CA ILE A 189 -16.66 12.75 16.85
C ILE A 189 -15.42 12.48 17.67
N GLU A 190 -15.14 11.21 17.91
CA GLU A 190 -13.93 10.74 18.60
C GLU A 190 -13.05 9.91 17.67
N SER A 191 -11.72 10.01 17.82
CA SER A 191 -10.74 9.34 16.96
C SER A 191 -9.96 8.20 17.63
N GLU A 192 -10.38 7.71 18.77
CA GLU A 192 -9.73 6.59 19.45
C GLU A 192 -9.97 5.26 18.72
N ARG A 193 -8.89 4.64 18.21
CA ARG A 193 -8.92 3.37 17.46
C ARG A 193 -9.89 3.37 16.27
N GLY A 194 -10.04 4.52 15.62
CA GLY A 194 -10.94 4.77 14.51
C GLY A 194 -11.94 5.90 14.83
N LEU A 195 -12.70 6.32 13.83
CA LEU A 195 -13.69 7.37 13.98
C LEU A 195 -14.99 6.80 14.58
N HIS A 196 -15.48 7.44 15.62
CA HIS A 196 -16.71 7.11 16.31
C HIS A 196 -17.56 8.36 16.52
N ALA A 197 -18.88 8.19 16.47
CA ALA A 197 -19.81 9.18 17.00
C ALA A 197 -20.16 8.74 18.42
N ALA A 198 -19.81 9.54 19.41
CA ALA A 198 -19.98 9.25 20.83
C ALA A 198 -20.96 10.23 21.49
N CYS A 199 -21.72 9.75 22.44
CA CYS A 199 -22.62 10.57 23.22
C CYS A 199 -21.97 10.93 24.57
N PRO A 200 -21.74 12.22 24.89
CA PRO A 200 -21.15 12.61 26.15
C PRO A 200 -22.08 12.34 27.36
N ASP A 201 -23.41 12.30 27.15
CA ASP A 201 -24.36 12.17 28.23
C ASP A 201 -24.62 10.71 28.66
N CYS A 202 -24.82 9.80 27.67
CA CYS A 202 -25.16 8.42 27.98
C CYS A 202 -24.06 7.41 27.72
N GLY A 203 -22.90 7.86 27.13
CA GLY A 203 -21.76 7.01 26.82
C GLY A 203 -21.96 6.09 25.60
N ALA A 204 -23.06 6.21 24.87
CA ALA A 204 -23.24 5.45 23.63
C ALA A 204 -22.14 5.83 22.62
N ARG A 205 -21.57 4.82 21.97
CA ARG A 205 -20.48 5.00 21.01
C ARG A 205 -20.70 4.14 19.78
N HIS A 206 -20.76 4.77 18.63
CA HIS A 206 -21.03 4.14 17.35
C HIS A 206 -19.85 4.34 16.40
N ARG A 207 -19.35 3.27 15.80
CA ARG A 207 -18.28 3.38 14.80
C ARG A 207 -18.81 4.08 13.55
N LEU A 208 -18.10 5.11 13.09
CA LEU A 208 -18.48 5.86 11.89
C LEU A 208 -18.27 4.98 10.62
N PRO A 209 -19.32 4.68 9.85
CA PRO A 209 -19.18 3.91 8.62
C PRO A 209 -18.37 4.64 7.55
N VAL A 210 -17.77 3.87 6.63
CA VAL A 210 -17.20 4.40 5.38
C VAL A 210 -18.36 4.61 4.41
N GLY A 211 -18.69 5.88 4.12
CA GLY A 211 -19.81 6.24 3.26
C GLY A 211 -20.36 7.62 3.61
N THR A 212 -21.45 7.98 2.97
CA THR A 212 -22.13 9.28 3.14
C THR A 212 -23.49 9.09 3.79
N VAL A 213 -23.92 10.05 4.60
CA VAL A 213 -25.27 10.05 5.16
C VAL A 213 -26.29 10.17 4.02
N ALA A 214 -27.24 9.26 3.98
CA ALA A 214 -28.29 9.21 2.97
C ALA A 214 -29.63 9.76 3.49
N ASP A 215 -30.05 9.30 4.67
CA ASP A 215 -31.29 9.65 5.32
C ASP A 215 -31.23 9.32 6.83
N ASP A 216 -32.32 9.55 7.54
CA ASP A 216 -32.44 9.17 8.94
C ASP A 216 -33.05 7.76 9.07
N CYS A 217 -32.55 7.00 10.03
CA CYS A 217 -33.12 5.72 10.41
C CYS A 217 -34.33 5.95 11.34
N ASP A 218 -35.29 5.02 11.33
CA ASP A 218 -36.46 5.10 12.22
C ASP A 218 -36.06 5.11 13.72
N CYS A 219 -34.83 4.70 14.03
CA CYS A 219 -34.26 4.80 15.36
C CYS A 219 -33.78 6.22 15.74
N GLY A 220 -33.85 7.19 14.84
CA GLY A 220 -33.41 8.57 15.02
C GLY A 220 -31.93 8.85 14.78
N LEU A 221 -31.13 7.83 14.41
CA LEU A 221 -29.73 7.99 14.04
C LEU A 221 -29.57 8.07 12.52
N PRO A 222 -28.49 8.69 12.00
CA PRO A 222 -28.26 8.77 10.55
C PRO A 222 -28.01 7.37 9.94
N ARG A 223 -28.48 7.21 8.71
CA ARG A 223 -28.24 6.03 7.88
C ARG A 223 -27.29 6.38 6.76
N PHE A 224 -26.28 5.55 6.58
CA PHE A 224 -25.19 5.77 5.62
C PHE A 224 -25.40 4.94 4.36
N GLN A 225 -25.12 5.51 3.21
CA GLN A 225 -24.89 4.78 1.98
C GLN A 225 -23.43 4.31 1.98
N THR A 226 -23.21 3.02 2.07
CA THR A 226 -21.88 2.37 2.02
C THR A 226 -21.73 1.54 0.74
N ARG A 227 -20.58 0.94 0.52
CA ARG A 227 -20.38 -0.01 -0.58
C ARG A 227 -21.25 -1.26 -0.47
N ASP A 228 -21.53 -1.68 0.77
CA ASP A 228 -22.27 -2.90 1.07
C ASP A 228 -23.78 -2.65 1.20
N GLY A 229 -24.23 -1.43 0.92
CA GLY A 229 -25.62 -1.01 1.01
C GLY A 229 -25.87 0.03 2.08
N ARG A 230 -27.11 0.19 2.50
CA ARG A 230 -27.50 1.14 3.54
C ARG A 230 -27.23 0.56 4.93
N GLN A 231 -26.60 1.35 5.79
CA GLN A 231 -26.23 0.96 7.15
C GLN A 231 -26.61 2.07 8.13
N CYS A 232 -27.30 1.74 9.21
CA CYS A 232 -27.51 2.67 10.32
C CYS A 232 -26.19 2.95 11.05
N LEU A 233 -26.03 4.15 11.62
CA LEU A 233 -24.89 4.47 12.48
C LEU A 233 -24.77 3.48 13.65
N ASP A 234 -25.90 3.02 14.21
CA ASP A 234 -25.92 1.92 15.16
C ASP A 234 -25.92 0.57 14.40
N SER A 235 -24.80 -0.14 14.43
CA SER A 235 -24.64 -1.44 13.79
C SER A 235 -25.59 -2.53 14.33
N ASP A 236 -26.11 -2.35 15.53
CA ASP A 236 -27.04 -3.30 16.18
C ASP A 236 -28.52 -2.96 15.86
N CYS A 237 -28.78 -1.92 15.09
CA CYS A 237 -30.13 -1.54 14.69
C CYS A 237 -30.72 -2.56 13.71
N ARG A 238 -31.83 -3.20 14.10
CA ARG A 238 -32.51 -4.26 13.32
C ARG A 238 -33.22 -3.75 12.05
N GLU A 239 -33.37 -2.45 11.90
CA GLU A 239 -34.04 -1.79 10.77
C GLU A 239 -33.06 -1.33 9.68
N ALA A 240 -31.82 -1.76 9.76
CA ALA A 240 -30.73 -1.39 8.83
C ALA A 240 -30.64 -2.31 7.60
N ALA A 241 -31.60 -3.18 7.35
CA ALA A 241 -31.63 -4.09 6.21
C ALA A 241 -32.51 -3.55 5.06
#